data_d0a8adb09cff4ae7e00b60fb25664aff
#
_entry.id   d0a8adb09cff4ae7e00b60fb25664aff
#
_cell.length_a   1.000
_cell.length_b   1.000
_cell.length_c   1.000
_cell.angle_alpha   90.00
_cell.angle_beta   90.00
_cell.angle_gamma   90.00
#
_symmetry.space_group_name_H-M   'P 1'
#
loop_
_entity.id
_entity.type
_entity.pdbx_description
1 polymer ?
#
loop_
_entity_poly.entity_id
_entity_poly.type
_entity_poly.pdbx_seq_one_letter_code
_entity_poly.pdbx_strand_id
1 'polypeptide(L)'
;MNLNLIFYMKVKEQIKEYITSQPEPKRSDMQELHRRILQVLPGCKLWFVDGKNSEGKTVSNPNIGYGLYTIKYANGETKEFFQIGISANTTGISVYILGLKDKTYLAKTYGKKLGKASVTGYCIKFKTLKDINIDVLEAAIRYGVEDSLKISK
;
A
#
# COMPACT_ATOMS: atom_id res chain seq x y z
N MET A 1 15.73 23.95 -10.53
CA MET A 1 14.62 23.14 -9.98
C MET A 1 15.14 22.26 -8.86
N ASN A 2 14.40 22.17 -7.77
CA ASN A 2 14.76 21.36 -6.62
C ASN A 2 14.74 19.87 -6.99
N LEU A 3 15.79 19.12 -6.62
CA LEU A 3 15.88 17.67 -6.88
C LEU A 3 14.73 16.89 -6.23
N ASN A 4 14.31 17.29 -5.04
CA ASN A 4 13.18 16.65 -4.36
C ASN A 4 11.88 16.79 -5.14
N LEU A 5 11.66 17.94 -5.78
CA LEU A 5 10.50 18.16 -6.62
C LEU A 5 10.55 17.29 -7.88
N ILE A 6 11.75 17.16 -8.48
CA ILE A 6 11.93 16.30 -9.66
C ILE A 6 11.61 14.85 -9.33
N PHE A 7 12.12 14.32 -8.21
CA PHE A 7 11.82 12.96 -7.77
C PHE A 7 10.33 12.75 -7.50
N TYR A 8 9.70 13.73 -6.86
CA TYR A 8 8.26 13.67 -6.57
C TYR A 8 7.44 13.59 -7.86
N MET A 9 7.78 14.43 -8.86
CA MET A 9 7.09 14.41 -10.15
C MET A 9 7.32 13.10 -10.89
N LYS A 10 8.53 12.54 -10.81
CA LYS A 10 8.84 11.26 -11.43
C LYS A 10 8.02 10.12 -10.82
N VAL A 11 7.92 10.08 -9.49
CA VAL A 11 7.13 9.06 -8.79
C VAL A 11 5.66 9.17 -9.18
N LYS A 12 5.10 10.37 -9.22
CA LYS A 12 3.71 10.58 -9.62
C LYS A 12 3.46 10.09 -11.05
N GLU A 13 4.38 10.34 -11.96
CA GLU A 13 4.28 9.86 -13.33
C GLU A 13 4.32 8.34 -13.41
N GLN A 14 5.23 7.71 -12.66
CA GLN A 14 5.33 6.25 -12.59
C GLN A 14 4.03 5.63 -12.07
N ILE A 15 3.44 6.24 -11.03
CA ILE A 15 2.16 5.78 -10.47
C ILE A 15 1.06 5.87 -11.53
N LYS A 16 0.98 6.99 -12.21
CA LYS A 16 -0.02 7.22 -13.26
C LYS A 16 0.10 6.19 -14.38
N GLU A 17 1.31 5.98 -14.88
CA GLU A 17 1.57 5.00 -15.94
C GLU A 17 1.20 3.58 -15.48
N TYR A 18 1.56 3.23 -14.26
CA TYR A 18 1.26 1.91 -13.72
C TYR A 18 -0.26 1.66 -13.65
N ILE A 19 -1.01 2.61 -13.08
CA ILE A 19 -2.47 2.50 -12.99
C ILE A 19 -3.10 2.45 -14.37
N THR A 20 -2.68 3.34 -15.27
CA THR A 20 -3.22 3.42 -16.63
C THR A 20 -2.96 2.14 -17.42
N SER A 21 -1.86 1.44 -17.14
CA SER A 21 -1.50 0.19 -17.82
C SER A 21 -2.39 -1.00 -17.40
N GLN A 22 -3.14 -0.88 -16.32
CA GLN A 22 -3.97 -1.98 -15.83
C GLN A 22 -5.25 -2.11 -16.67
N PRO A 23 -5.71 -3.35 -16.94
CA PRO A 23 -7.01 -3.54 -17.57
C PRO A 23 -8.15 -3.21 -16.60
N GLU A 24 -9.33 -2.92 -17.13
CA GLU A 24 -10.51 -2.77 -16.28
C GLU A 24 -10.96 -4.14 -15.77
N PRO A 25 -11.54 -4.25 -14.56
CA PRO A 25 -11.87 -3.15 -13.63
C PRO A 25 -10.72 -2.69 -12.75
N LYS A 26 -9.56 -3.33 -12.80
CA LYS A 26 -8.42 -2.98 -11.95
C LYS A 26 -8.03 -1.51 -12.07
N ARG A 27 -8.01 -0.98 -13.28
CA ARG A 27 -7.60 0.41 -13.50
C ARG A 27 -8.46 1.38 -12.70
N SER A 28 -9.78 1.31 -12.86
CA SER A 28 -10.70 2.18 -12.14
C SER A 28 -10.65 1.93 -10.63
N ASP A 29 -10.53 0.67 -10.22
CA ASP A 29 -10.44 0.31 -8.80
C ASP A 29 -9.17 0.89 -8.17
N MET A 30 -8.04 0.82 -8.86
CA MET A 30 -6.79 1.36 -8.35
C MET A 30 -6.81 2.89 -8.31
N GLN A 31 -7.45 3.53 -9.29
CA GLN A 31 -7.64 4.99 -9.29
C GLN A 31 -8.43 5.43 -8.06
N GLU A 32 -9.53 4.76 -7.76
CA GLU A 32 -10.36 5.08 -6.61
C GLU A 32 -9.64 4.80 -5.30
N LEU A 33 -8.96 3.67 -5.20
CA LEU A 33 -8.22 3.31 -4.01
C LEU A 33 -7.07 4.29 -3.75
N HIS A 34 -6.35 4.67 -4.80
CA HIS A 34 -5.29 5.68 -4.73
C HIS A 34 -5.83 7.01 -4.19
N ARG A 35 -6.95 7.46 -4.75
CA ARG A 35 -7.61 8.69 -4.31
C ARG A 35 -7.98 8.63 -2.82
N ARG A 36 -8.57 7.52 -2.39
CA ARG A 36 -8.98 7.34 -0.99
C ARG A 36 -7.80 7.30 -0.02
N ILE A 37 -6.73 6.63 -0.39
CA ILE A 37 -5.55 6.58 0.47
C ILE A 37 -4.93 7.96 0.63
N LEU A 38 -4.91 8.76 -0.43
CA LEU A 38 -4.41 10.14 -0.34
C LEU A 38 -5.27 11.02 0.55
N GLN A 39 -6.56 10.71 0.70
CA GLN A 39 -7.44 11.41 1.67
C GLN A 39 -7.13 11.00 3.11
N VAL A 40 -6.76 9.74 3.33
CA VAL A 40 -6.37 9.24 4.67
C VAL A 40 -5.01 9.80 5.08
N LEU A 41 -4.09 9.92 4.13
CA LEU A 41 -2.71 10.36 4.36
C LEU A 41 -2.39 11.57 3.50
N PRO A 42 -3.04 12.73 3.75
CA PRO A 42 -2.79 13.91 2.93
C PRO A 42 -1.33 14.38 3.07
N GLY A 43 -0.70 14.70 1.95
CA GLY A 43 0.69 15.17 1.94
C GLY A 43 1.73 14.11 2.25
N CYS A 44 1.37 12.83 2.27
CA CYS A 44 2.32 11.76 2.59
C CYS A 44 3.38 11.60 1.50
N LYS A 45 4.51 10.98 1.88
CA LYS A 45 5.52 10.58 0.91
C LYS A 45 4.95 9.50 0.00
N LEU A 46 5.16 9.66 -1.31
CA LEU A 46 4.75 8.68 -2.31
C LEU A 46 5.96 7.86 -2.75
N TRP A 47 5.71 6.58 -3.03
CA TRP A 47 6.72 5.63 -3.48
C TRP A 47 6.20 4.89 -4.71
N PHE A 48 7.12 4.58 -5.62
CA PHE A 48 6.86 3.60 -6.66
C PHE A 48 7.99 2.58 -6.64
N VAL A 49 7.66 1.34 -6.29
CA VAL A 49 8.62 0.24 -6.24
C VAL A 49 8.32 -0.66 -7.43
N ASP A 50 9.24 -0.71 -8.39
CA ASP A 50 8.99 -1.34 -9.69
C ASP A 50 9.05 -2.89 -9.66
N GLY A 51 9.43 -3.48 -8.53
CA GLY A 51 9.51 -4.93 -8.40
C GLY A 51 10.75 -5.54 -9.04
N LYS A 52 11.71 -4.73 -9.46
CA LYS A 52 12.95 -5.21 -10.09
C LYS A 52 14.09 -5.21 -9.07
N ASN A 53 15.01 -6.18 -9.23
CA ASN A 53 16.23 -6.21 -8.44
C ASN A 53 17.31 -5.31 -9.07
N SER A 54 18.51 -5.30 -8.47
CA SER A 54 19.63 -4.47 -8.95
C SER A 54 20.09 -4.82 -10.35
N GLU A 55 19.78 -6.01 -10.83
CA GLU A 55 20.12 -6.47 -12.19
C GLU A 55 19.03 -6.15 -13.22
N GLY A 56 17.96 -5.45 -12.79
CA GLY A 56 16.85 -5.10 -13.65
C GLY A 56 15.85 -6.25 -13.89
N LYS A 57 16.01 -7.36 -13.17
CA LYS A 57 15.12 -8.52 -13.30
C LYS A 57 13.88 -8.36 -12.42
N THR A 58 12.70 -8.62 -12.98
CA THR A 58 11.44 -8.58 -12.23
C THR A 58 11.39 -9.74 -11.23
N VAL A 59 11.29 -9.43 -9.95
CA VAL A 59 11.23 -10.39 -8.84
C VAL A 59 9.92 -10.30 -8.04
N SER A 60 9.13 -9.26 -8.25
CA SER A 60 7.83 -9.09 -7.61
C SER A 60 6.95 -8.16 -8.43
N ASN A 61 5.65 -8.08 -8.08
CA ASN A 61 4.77 -7.09 -8.68
C ASN A 61 5.16 -5.68 -8.21
N PRO A 62 4.97 -4.65 -9.05
CA PRO A 62 5.18 -3.28 -8.59
C PRO A 62 4.23 -2.89 -7.46
N ASN A 63 4.65 -1.93 -6.65
CA ASN A 63 3.84 -1.36 -5.57
C ASN A 63 3.80 0.15 -5.66
N ILE A 64 2.62 0.72 -5.41
CA ILE A 64 2.47 2.13 -5.09
C ILE A 64 2.51 2.21 -3.56
N GLY A 65 3.39 3.04 -3.03
CA GLY A 65 3.57 3.17 -1.58
C GLY A 65 3.19 4.54 -1.07
N TYR A 66 2.74 4.58 0.19
CA TYR A 66 2.25 5.78 0.86
C TYR A 66 2.82 5.84 2.27
N GLY A 67 3.32 7.00 2.64
CA GLY A 67 3.81 7.25 3.98
C GLY A 67 5.21 6.73 4.23
N LEU A 68 5.61 6.72 5.49
CA LEU A 68 6.96 6.36 5.88
C LEU A 68 6.93 5.43 7.08
N TYR A 69 7.59 4.29 6.95
CA TYR A 69 7.76 3.32 8.01
C TYR A 69 9.23 2.95 8.11
N THR A 70 9.74 2.90 9.34
CA THR A 70 11.14 2.51 9.59
C THR A 70 11.19 1.06 10.02
N ILE A 71 11.78 0.22 9.16
CA ILE A 71 11.99 -1.20 9.46
C ILE A 71 13.26 -1.30 10.31
N LYS A 72 13.16 -1.97 11.46
CA LYS A 72 14.30 -2.24 12.34
C LYS A 72 14.70 -3.71 12.23
N TYR A 73 15.98 -3.93 11.91
CA TYR A 73 16.52 -5.27 11.82
C TYR A 73 17.19 -5.67 13.13
N ALA A 74 17.35 -7.00 13.33
CA ALA A 74 17.94 -7.55 14.55
C ALA A 74 19.38 -7.07 14.81
N ASN A 75 20.12 -6.73 13.74
CA ASN A 75 21.49 -6.23 13.85
C ASN A 75 21.57 -4.73 14.20
N GLY A 76 20.44 -4.07 14.44
CA GLY A 76 20.37 -2.64 14.76
C GLY A 76 20.28 -1.72 13.56
N GLU A 77 20.41 -2.24 12.34
CA GLU A 77 20.24 -1.44 11.14
C GLU A 77 18.77 -1.07 10.92
N THR A 78 18.53 0.04 10.23
CA THR A 78 17.18 0.49 9.89
C THR A 78 17.07 0.74 8.40
N LYS A 79 15.84 0.59 7.87
CA LYS A 79 15.52 0.92 6.49
C LYS A 79 14.18 1.63 6.44
N GLU A 80 14.13 2.73 5.73
CA GLU A 80 12.86 3.42 5.47
C GLU A 80 12.13 2.75 4.31
N PHE A 81 10.80 2.64 4.45
CA PHE A 81 9.96 2.06 3.41
C PHE A 81 8.57 2.68 3.48
N PHE A 82 7.71 2.35 2.51
CA PHE A 82 6.31 2.79 2.58
C PHE A 82 5.59 2.09 3.74
N GLN A 83 4.59 2.75 4.27
CA GLN A 83 3.75 2.17 5.31
C GLN A 83 2.53 1.45 4.74
N ILE A 84 1.89 2.05 3.75
CA ILE A 84 0.76 1.46 3.03
C ILE A 84 1.20 1.21 1.60
N GLY A 85 0.89 0.04 1.05
CA GLY A 85 1.20 -0.28 -0.33
C GLY A 85 0.00 -0.86 -1.04
N ILE A 86 -0.12 -0.58 -2.33
CA ILE A 86 -1.11 -1.26 -3.18
C ILE A 86 -0.41 -1.83 -4.41
N SER A 87 -0.88 -2.99 -4.84
CA SER A 87 -0.27 -3.70 -5.96
C SER A 87 -1.34 -4.44 -6.74
N ALA A 88 -1.23 -4.40 -8.07
CA ALA A 88 -2.05 -5.22 -8.95
C ALA A 88 -1.39 -6.59 -9.11
N ASN A 89 -2.20 -7.64 -9.14
CA ASN A 89 -1.73 -8.99 -9.42
C ASN A 89 -2.71 -9.68 -10.36
N THR A 90 -2.42 -10.93 -10.72
CA THR A 90 -3.26 -11.65 -11.67
C THR A 90 -4.68 -11.89 -11.18
N THR A 91 -4.88 -11.95 -9.86
CA THR A 91 -6.19 -12.25 -9.27
C THR A 91 -6.94 -11.01 -8.80
N GLY A 92 -6.29 -9.84 -8.74
CA GLY A 92 -6.94 -8.62 -8.28
C GLY A 92 -5.97 -7.60 -7.74
N ILE A 93 -6.26 -7.11 -6.53
CA ILE A 93 -5.48 -6.06 -5.87
C ILE A 93 -5.06 -6.55 -4.48
N SER A 94 -3.83 -6.23 -4.10
CA SER A 94 -3.31 -6.45 -2.75
C SER A 94 -3.07 -5.10 -2.07
N VAL A 95 -3.46 -5.00 -0.80
CA VAL A 95 -3.18 -3.84 0.05
C VAL A 95 -2.31 -4.30 1.21
N TYR A 96 -1.17 -3.65 1.39
CA TYR A 96 -0.23 -3.95 2.45
C TYR A 96 -0.27 -2.86 3.51
N ILE A 97 -0.37 -3.27 4.77
CA ILE A 97 -0.35 -2.36 5.92
C ILE A 97 0.82 -2.78 6.80
N LEU A 98 1.93 -2.05 6.69
CA LEU A 98 3.16 -2.39 7.40
C LEU A 98 3.19 -1.77 8.80
N GLY A 99 4.00 -2.35 9.68
CA GLY A 99 4.22 -1.80 11.01
C GLY A 99 3.20 -2.18 12.07
N LEU A 100 2.35 -3.15 11.81
CA LEU A 100 1.38 -3.63 12.78
C LEU A 100 2.07 -4.43 13.89
N LYS A 101 1.76 -4.14 15.14
CA LYS A 101 2.28 -4.87 16.29
C LYS A 101 1.73 -6.29 16.38
N ASP A 102 0.44 -6.44 16.12
CA ASP A 102 -0.25 -7.73 16.18
C ASP A 102 -0.66 -8.15 14.77
N LYS A 103 0.02 -9.18 14.25
CA LYS A 103 -0.23 -9.69 12.89
C LYS A 103 -1.60 -10.34 12.73
N THR A 104 -2.30 -10.63 13.82
CA THR A 104 -3.62 -11.25 13.77
C THR A 104 -4.76 -10.24 13.81
N TYR A 105 -4.45 -8.98 14.11
CA TYR A 105 -5.46 -7.96 14.37
C TYR A 105 -6.33 -7.67 13.14
N LEU A 106 -5.72 -7.51 11.97
CA LEU A 106 -6.48 -7.20 10.75
C LEU A 106 -7.52 -8.27 10.44
N ALA A 107 -7.11 -9.54 10.45
CA ALA A 107 -8.01 -10.64 10.13
C ALA A 107 -9.13 -10.77 11.17
N LYS A 108 -8.78 -10.67 12.45
CA LYS A 108 -9.76 -10.79 13.53
C LYS A 108 -10.77 -9.65 13.55
N THR A 109 -10.30 -8.44 13.32
CA THR A 109 -11.13 -7.24 13.47
C THR A 109 -11.92 -6.94 12.20
N TYR A 110 -11.29 -7.04 11.03
CA TYR A 110 -11.87 -6.56 9.77
C TYR A 110 -12.20 -7.68 8.77
N GLY A 111 -11.66 -8.88 8.97
CA GLY A 111 -11.75 -9.94 7.97
C GLY A 111 -13.16 -10.24 7.49
N LYS A 112 -14.11 -10.37 8.40
CA LYS A 112 -15.52 -10.65 8.05
C LYS A 112 -16.25 -9.41 7.53
N LYS A 113 -15.87 -8.24 8.02
CA LYS A 113 -16.53 -6.97 7.68
C LYS A 113 -16.15 -6.48 6.28
N LEU A 114 -15.00 -6.90 5.78
CA LEU A 114 -14.51 -6.50 4.46
C LEU A 114 -15.33 -7.07 3.31
N GLY A 115 -15.93 -8.25 3.48
CA GLY A 115 -16.63 -8.94 2.41
C GLY A 115 -15.75 -9.99 1.74
N LYS A 116 -15.72 -10.02 0.41
CA LYS A 116 -14.94 -11.01 -0.35
C LYS A 116 -13.46 -10.62 -0.42
N ALA A 117 -12.78 -10.78 0.69
CA ALA A 117 -11.37 -10.48 0.80
C ALA A 117 -10.66 -11.55 1.61
N SER A 118 -9.40 -11.76 1.30
CA SER A 118 -8.50 -12.62 2.09
C SER A 118 -7.60 -11.70 2.91
N VAL A 119 -7.56 -11.91 4.23
CA VAL A 119 -6.73 -11.10 5.13
C VAL A 119 -5.73 -12.01 5.82
N THR A 120 -4.45 -11.75 5.60
CA THR A 120 -3.35 -12.52 6.20
C THR A 120 -2.29 -11.56 6.71
N GLY A 121 -1.98 -11.62 8.02
CA GLY A 121 -0.95 -10.76 8.59
C GLY A 121 -1.17 -9.29 8.25
N TYR A 122 -0.33 -8.75 7.40
CA TYR A 122 -0.34 -7.36 6.97
C TYR A 122 -0.92 -7.15 5.56
N CYS A 123 -1.51 -8.17 4.96
CA CYS A 123 -1.97 -8.12 3.57
C CYS A 123 -3.47 -8.38 3.45
N ILE A 124 -4.15 -7.51 2.70
CA ILE A 124 -5.56 -7.66 2.34
C ILE A 124 -5.62 -7.82 0.82
N LYS A 125 -6.23 -8.92 0.35
CA LYS A 125 -6.35 -9.22 -1.08
C LYS A 125 -7.81 -9.34 -1.47
N PHE A 126 -8.19 -8.75 -2.60
CA PHE A 126 -9.53 -8.84 -3.15
C PHE A 126 -9.49 -8.74 -4.66
N LYS A 127 -10.55 -9.22 -5.31
CA LYS A 127 -10.63 -9.22 -6.77
C LYS A 127 -11.02 -7.85 -7.32
N THR A 128 -12.10 -7.27 -6.82
CA THR A 128 -12.63 -5.97 -7.25
C THR A 128 -13.11 -5.16 -6.05
N LEU A 129 -13.11 -3.83 -6.15
CA LEU A 129 -13.59 -2.98 -5.07
C LEU A 129 -15.06 -3.19 -4.75
N LYS A 130 -15.89 -3.52 -5.75
CA LYS A 130 -17.31 -3.76 -5.53
C LYS A 130 -17.59 -4.99 -4.65
N ASP A 131 -16.63 -5.90 -4.53
CA ASP A 131 -16.76 -7.11 -3.73
C ASP A 131 -16.49 -6.87 -2.24
N ILE A 132 -15.96 -5.71 -1.89
CA ILE A 132 -15.58 -5.39 -0.51
C ILE A 132 -16.27 -4.12 -0.04
N ASN A 133 -16.28 -3.95 1.29
CA ASN A 133 -16.70 -2.69 1.90
C ASN A 133 -15.48 -1.76 1.98
N ILE A 134 -15.45 -0.75 1.10
CA ILE A 134 -14.30 0.15 1.01
C ILE A 134 -14.14 1.01 2.27
N ASP A 135 -15.22 1.31 2.98
CA ASP A 135 -15.13 2.08 4.23
C ASP A 135 -14.44 1.26 5.32
N VAL A 136 -14.66 -0.05 5.34
CA VAL A 136 -13.96 -0.96 6.26
C VAL A 136 -12.49 -1.07 5.91
N LEU A 137 -12.17 -1.13 4.60
CA LEU A 137 -10.78 -1.11 4.16
C LEU A 137 -10.08 0.18 4.60
N GLU A 138 -10.73 1.32 4.42
CA GLU A 138 -10.20 2.61 4.85
C GLU A 138 -9.97 2.64 6.37
N ALA A 139 -10.89 2.08 7.16
CA ALA A 139 -10.75 1.99 8.61
C ALA A 139 -9.53 1.13 8.99
N ALA A 140 -9.30 0.04 8.29
CA ALA A 140 -8.14 -0.82 8.52
C ALA A 140 -6.83 -0.07 8.22
N ILE A 141 -6.79 0.70 7.14
CA ILE A 141 -5.63 1.51 6.78
C ILE A 141 -5.37 2.57 7.85
N ARG A 142 -6.40 3.29 8.30
CA ARG A 142 -6.29 4.29 9.37
C ARG A 142 -5.76 3.67 10.65
N TYR A 143 -6.27 2.49 11.00
CA TYR A 143 -5.78 1.78 12.19
C TYR A 143 -4.29 1.48 12.07
N GLY A 144 -3.84 0.99 10.94
CA GLY A 144 -2.42 0.66 10.72
C GLY A 144 -1.52 1.88 10.86
N VAL A 145 -1.94 3.01 10.31
CA VAL A 145 -1.19 4.27 10.42
C VAL A 145 -1.11 4.72 11.87
N GLU A 146 -2.22 4.70 12.59
CA GLU A 146 -2.27 5.11 14.00
C GLU A 146 -1.47 4.17 14.89
N ASP A 147 -1.56 2.86 14.66
CA ASP A 147 -0.84 1.85 15.46
C ASP A 147 0.68 2.01 15.31
N SER A 148 1.17 2.26 14.10
CA SER A 148 2.60 2.43 13.89
C SER A 148 3.13 3.70 14.57
N LEU A 149 2.33 4.76 14.66
CA LEU A 149 2.71 5.99 15.37
C LEU A 149 2.89 5.77 16.88
N LYS A 150 2.14 4.84 17.47
CA LYS A 150 2.26 4.51 18.89
C LYS A 150 3.57 3.82 19.25
N ILE A 151 4.23 3.20 18.27
CA ILE A 151 5.51 2.51 18.50
C ILE A 151 6.64 3.50 18.75
N SER A 152 6.55 4.70 18.18
CA SER A 152 7.61 5.70 18.26
C SER A 152 7.61 6.50 19.56
N LYS A 153 6.73 6.20 20.50
CA LYS A 153 6.67 6.86 21.82
C LYS A 153 7.46 6.13 22.87
#